data_a1d01841ece6edcc82b7bc68a31bcaed
#
_entry.id   a1d01841ece6edcc82b7bc68a31bcaed
#
_cell.length_a   1.000
_cell.length_b   1.000
_cell.length_c   1.000
_cell.angle_alpha   90.00
_cell.angle_beta   90.00
_cell.angle_gamma   90.00
#
_symmetry.space_group_name_H-M   'P 1'
#
loop_
_entity.id
_entity.type
_entity.pdbx_description
1 polymer ?
#
loop_
_entity_poly.entity_id
_entity_poly.type
_entity_poly.pdbx_seq_one_letter_code
_entity_poly.pdbx_strand_id
1 'polypeptide(L)'
;MAKVLFVVPYAKYYLNFNRDLLESLVRDGHSVTALAPDTIVEDTLAAIGVKFVRVPIRNTGLNPLYDLRSILHLVRIIGDEDPDIISCYSIKPVLYGSLAARLANKGRVFVNITGLGYMFMERTWKQRMLMPIVKTLYRQAFRHCEGAFFENEDDLQLFTNIHFIQREKATIVNGVGVNLTSFRKPSGRTGKAPVTFILIARIIKAKGIYEYIEAARILKKKYPDIGIKLLGPFDVNPTAIREDQMTEWINEQVVDYLGETRDVRPHLNSSDVFVLPSYYREGTPKSILEAMSMGMPVITTNTPGCKETVIPEYNGFLVPVKNAAALAEAMERFILDPGLIERMGACSREIAEQKYDVHKVNSRIRSVMQI
;
A
#
# COMPACT_ATOMS: atom_id res chain seq x y z
N MET A 1 29.55 -1.46 -6.20
CA MET A 1 28.54 -2.23 -6.99
C MET A 1 28.07 -3.37 -6.11
N ALA A 2 26.76 -3.48 -5.85
CA ALA A 2 26.19 -4.54 -5.02
C ALA A 2 25.17 -5.37 -5.81
N LYS A 3 25.02 -6.64 -5.44
CA LYS A 3 23.98 -7.53 -5.95
C LYS A 3 22.78 -7.48 -5.00
N VAL A 4 21.66 -6.96 -5.45
CA VAL A 4 20.46 -6.76 -4.64
C VAL A 4 19.33 -7.68 -5.15
N LEU A 5 18.82 -8.53 -4.27
CA LEU A 5 17.77 -9.48 -4.56
C LEU A 5 16.48 -9.07 -3.84
N PHE A 6 15.40 -8.93 -4.59
CA PHE A 6 14.08 -8.57 -4.06
C PHE A 6 13.13 -9.76 -4.09
N VAL A 7 12.35 -9.97 -3.02
CA VAL A 7 11.33 -11.02 -2.94
C VAL A 7 9.98 -10.41 -2.60
N VAL A 8 9.01 -10.56 -3.51
CA VAL A 8 7.67 -9.97 -3.38
C VAL A 8 6.55 -11.00 -3.52
N PRO A 9 5.32 -10.70 -3.06
CA PRO A 9 4.21 -11.66 -3.09
C PRO A 9 3.62 -11.90 -4.49
N TYR A 10 3.73 -10.94 -5.44
CA TYR A 10 3.25 -11.03 -6.83
C TYR A 10 4.02 -10.03 -7.70
N ALA A 11 4.19 -10.33 -8.98
CA ALA A 11 5.09 -9.56 -9.84
C ALA A 11 4.65 -8.10 -10.10
N LYS A 12 3.34 -7.81 -10.21
CA LYS A 12 2.83 -6.43 -10.31
C LYS A 12 3.25 -5.54 -9.13
N TYR A 13 3.66 -6.13 -7.98
CA TYR A 13 4.16 -5.40 -6.82
C TYR A 13 5.34 -4.51 -7.18
N TYR A 14 6.23 -4.98 -8.05
CA TYR A 14 7.39 -4.22 -8.49
C TYR A 14 7.00 -2.92 -9.19
N LEU A 15 6.09 -3.00 -10.14
CA LEU A 15 5.65 -1.81 -10.90
C LEU A 15 4.81 -0.87 -10.03
N ASN A 16 4.02 -1.43 -9.12
CA ASN A 16 3.13 -0.63 -8.29
C ASN A 16 3.86 0.08 -7.14
N PHE A 17 4.91 -0.53 -6.57
CA PHE A 17 5.47 -0.07 -5.30
C PHE A 17 6.98 0.12 -5.30
N ASN A 18 7.73 -0.56 -6.17
CA ASN A 18 9.20 -0.55 -6.12
C ASN A 18 9.87 -0.01 -7.39
N ARG A 19 9.10 0.39 -8.40
CA ARG A 19 9.65 0.75 -9.71
C ARG A 19 10.77 1.79 -9.61
N ASP A 20 10.49 2.93 -8.98
CA ASP A 20 11.47 4.01 -8.84
C ASP A 20 12.74 3.57 -8.08
N LEU A 21 12.59 2.68 -7.08
CA LEU A 21 13.73 2.12 -6.35
C LEU A 21 14.58 1.21 -7.25
N LEU A 22 13.94 0.28 -7.97
CA LEU A 22 14.65 -0.63 -8.88
C LEU A 22 15.39 0.13 -9.98
N GLU A 23 14.73 1.09 -10.65
CA GLU A 23 15.33 1.95 -11.67
C GLU A 23 16.52 2.75 -11.11
N SER A 24 16.41 3.26 -9.88
CA SER A 24 17.51 4.00 -9.26
C SER A 24 18.72 3.11 -8.98
N LEU A 25 18.52 1.89 -8.49
CA LEU A 25 19.60 0.94 -8.22
C LEU A 25 20.33 0.52 -9.49
N VAL A 26 19.58 0.20 -10.55
CA VAL A 26 20.16 -0.17 -11.85
C VAL A 26 20.96 1.00 -12.45
N ARG A 27 20.39 2.21 -12.42
CA ARG A 27 21.06 3.43 -12.91
C ARG A 27 22.39 3.70 -12.19
N ASP A 28 22.45 3.39 -10.89
CA ASP A 28 23.66 3.57 -10.08
C ASP A 28 24.63 2.37 -10.18
N GLY A 29 24.37 1.44 -11.13
CA GLY A 29 25.28 0.34 -11.47
C GLY A 29 25.17 -0.90 -10.56
N HIS A 30 24.12 -1.01 -9.73
CA HIS A 30 23.87 -2.23 -8.96
C HIS A 30 23.25 -3.33 -9.84
N SER A 31 23.57 -4.59 -9.53
CA SER A 31 22.89 -5.75 -10.13
C SER A 31 21.62 -6.05 -9.35
N VAL A 32 20.45 -6.01 -10.02
CA VAL A 32 19.15 -6.18 -9.37
C VAL A 32 18.46 -7.42 -9.90
N THR A 33 18.10 -8.34 -8.98
CA THR A 33 17.31 -9.55 -9.27
C THR A 33 15.95 -9.47 -8.57
N ALA A 34 14.87 -9.62 -9.30
CA ALA A 34 13.49 -9.56 -8.83
C ALA A 34 12.86 -10.97 -8.80
N LEU A 35 12.36 -11.41 -7.64
CA LEU A 35 11.72 -12.70 -7.45
C LEU A 35 10.21 -12.55 -7.18
N ALA A 36 9.39 -13.22 -7.99
CA ALA A 36 7.94 -13.28 -7.80
C ALA A 36 7.34 -14.60 -8.32
N PRO A 37 6.09 -14.96 -7.92
CA PRO A 37 5.47 -16.23 -8.33
C PRO A 37 4.92 -16.23 -9.76
N ASP A 38 4.68 -15.08 -10.35
CA ASP A 38 4.14 -14.91 -11.70
C ASP A 38 5.06 -14.03 -12.56
N THR A 39 4.95 -14.13 -13.89
CA THR A 39 5.87 -13.50 -14.87
C THR A 39 5.26 -12.30 -15.60
N ILE A 40 4.11 -11.79 -15.09
CA ILE A 40 3.29 -10.81 -15.82
C ILE A 40 4.01 -9.47 -16.12
N VAL A 41 5.12 -9.18 -15.45
CA VAL A 41 5.91 -7.95 -15.61
C VAL A 41 7.36 -8.20 -16.02
N GLU A 42 7.71 -9.43 -16.36
CA GLU A 42 9.09 -9.85 -16.66
C GLU A 42 9.74 -8.97 -17.75
N ASP A 43 9.06 -8.80 -18.90
CA ASP A 43 9.55 -7.97 -20.00
C ASP A 43 9.73 -6.50 -19.59
N THR A 44 8.82 -5.99 -18.76
CA THR A 44 8.90 -4.61 -18.25
C THR A 44 10.09 -4.41 -17.31
N LEU A 45 10.39 -5.41 -16.48
CA LEU A 45 11.56 -5.40 -15.60
C LEU A 45 12.85 -5.55 -16.37
N ALA A 46 12.87 -6.43 -17.37
CA ALA A 46 14.03 -6.59 -18.27
C ALA A 46 14.36 -5.30 -19.02
N ALA A 47 13.34 -4.55 -19.47
CA ALA A 47 13.52 -3.28 -20.16
C ALA A 47 14.20 -2.19 -19.31
N ILE A 48 14.13 -2.28 -17.98
CA ILE A 48 14.83 -1.39 -17.05
C ILE A 48 16.11 -2.00 -16.46
N GLY A 49 16.59 -3.13 -17.01
CA GLY A 49 17.83 -3.78 -16.60
C GLY A 49 17.73 -4.65 -15.34
N VAL A 50 16.53 -5.04 -14.93
CA VAL A 50 16.29 -5.90 -13.77
C VAL A 50 16.15 -7.34 -14.23
N LYS A 51 16.96 -8.25 -13.66
CA LYS A 51 16.83 -9.70 -13.90
C LYS A 51 15.60 -10.21 -13.17
N PHE A 52 14.75 -10.97 -13.85
CA PHE A 52 13.58 -11.61 -13.24
C PHE A 52 13.81 -13.11 -13.03
N VAL A 53 13.39 -13.65 -11.89
CA VAL A 53 13.43 -15.08 -11.59
C VAL A 53 12.12 -15.50 -10.93
N ARG A 54 11.44 -16.46 -11.53
CA ARG A 54 10.20 -17.00 -10.97
C ARG A 54 10.45 -17.88 -9.76
N VAL A 55 9.67 -17.67 -8.68
CA VAL A 55 9.73 -18.46 -7.44
C VAL A 55 8.33 -18.94 -7.04
N PRO A 56 8.13 -20.22 -6.66
CA PRO A 56 6.82 -20.76 -6.32
C PRO A 56 6.37 -20.34 -4.90
N ILE A 57 5.93 -19.08 -4.73
CA ILE A 57 5.34 -18.57 -3.48
C ILE A 57 3.82 -18.45 -3.68
N ARG A 58 3.02 -19.05 -2.79
CA ARG A 58 1.57 -18.83 -2.74
C ARG A 58 1.26 -17.77 -1.70
N ASN A 59 0.55 -16.71 -2.10
CA ASN A 59 0.23 -15.60 -1.19
C ASN A 59 -0.83 -15.97 -0.14
N THR A 60 -1.69 -16.93 -0.44
CA THR A 60 -2.80 -17.35 0.41
C THR A 60 -2.68 -18.81 0.80
N GLY A 61 -3.33 -19.16 1.92
CA GLY A 61 -3.37 -20.54 2.44
C GLY A 61 -2.08 -20.98 3.13
N LEU A 62 -2.16 -22.09 3.86
CA LEU A 62 -1.04 -22.76 4.53
C LEU A 62 -1.00 -24.19 4.00
N ASN A 63 0.07 -24.51 3.30
CA ASN A 63 0.39 -25.88 2.87
C ASN A 63 1.86 -26.13 3.19
N PRO A 64 2.17 -26.85 4.31
CA PRO A 64 3.54 -26.99 4.79
C PRO A 64 4.51 -27.58 3.75
N LEU A 65 4.05 -28.57 2.95
CA LEU A 65 4.88 -29.18 1.91
C LEU A 65 5.19 -28.20 0.77
N TYR A 66 4.20 -27.44 0.36
CA TYR A 66 4.40 -26.41 -0.67
C TYR A 66 5.28 -25.26 -0.16
N ASP A 67 5.05 -24.84 1.08
CA ASP A 67 5.80 -23.78 1.73
C ASP A 67 7.28 -24.18 1.91
N LEU A 68 7.54 -25.45 2.31
CA LEU A 68 8.89 -26.01 2.36
C LEU A 68 9.57 -26.03 0.99
N ARG A 69 8.85 -26.46 -0.06
CA ARG A 69 9.36 -26.42 -1.43
C ARG A 69 9.72 -25.00 -1.87
N SER A 70 8.89 -24.02 -1.51
CA SER A 70 9.16 -22.60 -1.80
C SER A 70 10.46 -22.12 -1.13
N ILE A 71 10.67 -22.49 0.14
CA ILE A 71 11.88 -22.15 0.89
C ILE A 71 13.12 -22.80 0.25
N LEU A 72 13.08 -24.11 -0.06
CA LEU A 72 14.20 -24.79 -0.71
C LEU A 72 14.54 -24.21 -2.08
N HIS A 73 13.52 -23.76 -2.83
CA HIS A 73 13.73 -23.09 -4.11
C HIS A 73 14.44 -21.73 -3.91
N LEU A 74 14.00 -20.97 -2.91
CA LEU A 74 14.65 -19.71 -2.54
C LEU A 74 16.10 -19.93 -2.08
N VAL A 75 16.39 -20.97 -1.30
CA VAL A 75 17.76 -21.33 -0.87
C VAL A 75 18.65 -21.53 -2.09
N ARG A 76 18.18 -22.28 -3.10
CA ARG A 76 18.93 -22.53 -4.33
C ARG A 76 19.18 -21.22 -5.09
N ILE A 77 18.12 -20.43 -5.33
CA ILE A 77 18.26 -19.16 -6.05
C ILE A 77 19.21 -18.21 -5.34
N ILE A 78 19.09 -18.06 -4.02
CA ILE A 78 20.01 -17.24 -3.21
C ILE A 78 21.44 -17.73 -3.29
N GLY A 79 21.64 -19.07 -3.30
CA GLY A 79 22.95 -19.69 -3.47
C GLY A 79 23.57 -19.39 -4.83
N ASP A 80 22.78 -19.49 -5.91
CA ASP A 80 23.20 -19.29 -7.29
C ASP A 80 23.44 -17.80 -7.63
N GLU A 81 22.58 -16.90 -7.14
CA GLU A 81 22.69 -15.44 -7.37
C GLU A 81 23.77 -14.77 -6.52
N ASP A 82 24.10 -15.35 -5.36
CA ASP A 82 25.09 -14.84 -4.40
C ASP A 82 24.90 -13.34 -4.09
N PRO A 83 23.73 -12.92 -3.56
CA PRO A 83 23.42 -11.51 -3.34
C PRO A 83 24.14 -10.94 -2.11
N ASP A 84 24.51 -9.66 -2.18
CA ASP A 84 24.99 -8.91 -1.02
C ASP A 84 23.81 -8.51 -0.10
N ILE A 85 22.66 -8.21 -0.71
CA ILE A 85 21.45 -7.72 -0.02
C ILE A 85 20.21 -8.49 -0.52
N ILE A 86 19.36 -8.87 0.42
CA ILE A 86 18.07 -9.50 0.16
C ILE A 86 16.98 -8.64 0.81
N SER A 87 16.05 -8.09 0.02
CA SER A 87 14.94 -7.27 0.48
C SER A 87 13.61 -8.00 0.29
N CYS A 88 12.91 -8.30 1.38
CA CYS A 88 11.69 -9.09 1.38
C CYS A 88 10.47 -8.23 1.74
N TYR A 89 9.38 -8.36 0.99
CA TYR A 89 8.16 -7.56 1.17
C TYR A 89 6.95 -8.44 1.45
N SER A 90 6.12 -8.06 2.39
CA SER A 90 4.93 -8.80 2.85
C SER A 90 5.26 -10.09 3.61
N ILE A 91 4.23 -10.68 4.25
CA ILE A 91 4.36 -11.72 5.26
C ILE A 91 5.16 -12.94 4.77
N LYS A 92 4.71 -13.62 3.72
CA LYS A 92 5.36 -14.88 3.28
C LYS A 92 6.75 -14.66 2.68
N PRO A 93 6.98 -13.68 1.79
CA PRO A 93 8.34 -13.36 1.34
C PRO A 93 9.29 -13.01 2.49
N VAL A 94 8.83 -12.26 3.50
CA VAL A 94 9.64 -11.95 4.69
C VAL A 94 10.02 -13.22 5.44
N LEU A 95 9.06 -14.10 5.73
CA LEU A 95 9.34 -15.33 6.48
C LEU A 95 10.22 -16.30 5.70
N TYR A 96 9.89 -16.54 4.43
CA TYR A 96 10.58 -17.55 3.61
C TYR A 96 11.92 -17.06 3.09
N GLY A 97 11.98 -15.79 2.66
CA GLY A 97 13.22 -15.18 2.20
C GLY A 97 14.26 -15.06 3.31
N SER A 98 13.86 -14.64 4.52
CA SER A 98 14.77 -14.58 5.67
C SER A 98 15.28 -15.96 6.09
N LEU A 99 14.40 -16.98 6.09
CA LEU A 99 14.81 -18.35 6.42
C LEU A 99 15.71 -18.92 5.33
N ALA A 100 15.40 -18.70 4.06
CA ALA A 100 16.21 -19.19 2.94
C ALA A 100 17.60 -18.52 2.91
N ALA A 101 17.70 -17.22 3.15
CA ALA A 101 18.96 -16.50 3.26
C ALA A 101 19.85 -17.06 4.37
N ARG A 102 19.25 -17.37 5.53
CA ARG A 102 19.95 -18.01 6.64
C ARG A 102 20.46 -19.41 6.27
N LEU A 103 19.63 -20.23 5.62
CA LEU A 103 20.02 -21.59 5.21
C LEU A 103 21.11 -21.57 4.13
N ALA A 104 21.05 -20.62 3.20
CA ALA A 104 22.09 -20.40 2.19
C ALA A 104 23.35 -19.74 2.77
N ASN A 105 23.27 -19.16 3.95
CA ASN A 105 24.34 -18.36 4.59
C ASN A 105 24.83 -17.22 3.67
N LYS A 106 23.90 -16.51 3.03
CA LYS A 106 24.16 -15.48 2.01
C LYS A 106 23.31 -14.24 2.23
N GLY A 107 23.90 -13.08 1.95
CA GLY A 107 23.25 -11.78 1.87
C GLY A 107 22.79 -11.20 3.22
N ARG A 108 22.86 -9.88 3.35
CA ARG A 108 22.24 -9.14 4.46
C ARG A 108 20.74 -9.01 4.20
N VAL A 109 19.90 -9.45 5.12
CA VAL A 109 18.46 -9.49 4.94
C VAL A 109 17.80 -8.23 5.49
N PHE A 110 17.01 -7.56 4.67
CA PHE A 110 16.14 -6.46 5.05
C PHE A 110 14.68 -6.85 4.84
N VAL A 111 13.84 -6.60 5.84
CA VAL A 111 12.42 -6.95 5.81
C VAL A 111 11.55 -5.70 5.75
N ASN A 112 10.49 -5.73 4.94
CA ASN A 112 9.60 -4.60 4.74
C ASN A 112 8.18 -4.98 5.19
N ILE A 113 7.70 -4.30 6.23
CA ILE A 113 6.36 -4.46 6.79
C ILE A 113 5.46 -3.37 6.22
N THR A 114 4.71 -3.72 5.18
CA THR A 114 3.86 -2.83 4.39
C THR A 114 2.39 -2.91 4.84
N GLY A 115 2.18 -2.95 6.15
CA GLY A 115 0.90 -3.19 6.79
C GLY A 115 0.71 -4.65 7.23
N LEU A 116 -0.10 -4.84 8.25
CA LEU A 116 -0.31 -6.16 8.86
C LEU A 116 -1.48 -6.93 8.26
N GLY A 117 -2.33 -6.25 7.50
CA GLY A 117 -3.42 -6.87 6.76
C GLY A 117 -4.40 -7.70 7.61
N TYR A 118 -5.07 -8.62 6.94
CA TYR A 118 -6.13 -9.44 7.52
C TYR A 118 -5.68 -10.33 8.70
N MET A 119 -4.43 -10.80 8.71
CA MET A 119 -3.94 -11.72 9.77
C MET A 119 -3.97 -11.11 11.17
N PHE A 120 -3.92 -9.79 11.28
CA PHE A 120 -3.91 -9.06 12.55
C PHE A 120 -5.23 -8.31 12.84
N MET A 121 -6.22 -8.39 11.94
CA MET A 121 -7.50 -7.67 12.09
C MET A 121 -8.57 -8.47 12.85
N GLU A 122 -8.79 -9.73 12.49
CA GLU A 122 -9.84 -10.57 13.08
C GLU A 122 -9.25 -11.84 13.71
N ARG A 123 -9.69 -12.15 14.92
CA ARG A 123 -9.26 -13.35 15.63
C ARG A 123 -10.28 -14.48 15.47
N THR A 124 -10.35 -15.06 14.28
CA THR A 124 -11.04 -16.34 14.12
C THR A 124 -10.35 -17.42 14.96
N TRP A 125 -11.06 -18.49 15.33
CA TRP A 125 -10.47 -19.57 16.11
C TRP A 125 -9.26 -20.21 15.38
N LYS A 126 -9.31 -20.32 14.05
CA LYS A 126 -8.20 -20.81 13.21
C LYS A 126 -6.96 -19.91 13.31
N GLN A 127 -7.16 -18.60 13.25
CA GLN A 127 -6.07 -17.62 13.41
C GLN A 127 -5.46 -17.69 14.82
N ARG A 128 -6.27 -17.87 15.86
CA ARG A 128 -5.77 -18.05 17.24
C ARG A 128 -4.87 -19.27 17.37
N MET A 129 -5.23 -20.40 16.74
CA MET A 129 -4.39 -21.61 16.75
C MET A 129 -3.07 -21.44 15.96
N LEU A 130 -3.09 -20.68 14.86
CA LEU A 130 -1.92 -20.46 14.00
C LEU A 130 -0.98 -19.37 14.52
N MET A 131 -1.50 -18.43 15.31
CA MET A 131 -0.74 -17.27 15.78
C MET A 131 0.57 -17.62 16.52
N PRO A 132 0.66 -18.65 17.39
CA PRO A 132 1.94 -19.03 18.01
C PRO A 132 3.00 -19.44 16.98
N ILE A 133 2.60 -20.18 15.96
CA ILE A 133 3.50 -20.63 14.88
C ILE A 133 3.97 -19.40 14.09
N VAL A 134 3.04 -18.54 13.69
CA VAL A 134 3.35 -17.30 12.96
C VAL A 134 4.29 -16.40 13.78
N LYS A 135 4.02 -16.25 15.07
CA LYS A 135 4.90 -15.49 15.99
C LYS A 135 6.31 -16.08 16.06
N THR A 136 6.44 -17.40 16.13
CA THR A 136 7.75 -18.07 16.17
C THR A 136 8.51 -17.86 14.86
N LEU A 137 7.84 -17.99 13.71
CA LEU A 137 8.43 -17.75 12.40
C LEU A 137 8.87 -16.27 12.24
N TYR A 138 8.06 -15.32 12.68
CA TYR A 138 8.46 -13.90 12.70
C TYR A 138 9.68 -13.65 13.58
N ARG A 139 9.71 -14.19 14.81
CA ARG A 139 10.89 -14.08 15.68
C ARG A 139 12.15 -14.58 14.99
N GLN A 140 12.06 -15.72 14.29
CA GLN A 140 13.21 -16.27 13.57
C GLN A 140 13.63 -15.37 12.38
N ALA A 141 12.65 -14.88 11.60
CA ALA A 141 12.93 -13.97 10.48
C ALA A 141 13.61 -12.68 10.95
N PHE A 142 13.06 -12.03 11.98
CA PHE A 142 13.59 -10.76 12.49
C PHE A 142 14.89 -10.91 13.31
N ARG A 143 15.10 -12.05 13.95
CA ARG A 143 16.37 -12.30 14.69
C ARG A 143 17.59 -12.24 13.78
N HIS A 144 17.44 -12.60 12.52
CA HIS A 144 18.53 -12.71 11.56
C HIS A 144 18.49 -11.61 10.49
N CYS A 145 17.53 -10.66 10.54
CA CYS A 145 17.56 -9.54 9.65
C CYS A 145 18.58 -8.49 10.13
N GLU A 146 19.20 -7.80 9.17
CA GLU A 146 20.07 -6.66 9.38
C GLU A 146 19.24 -5.43 9.77
N GLY A 147 18.10 -5.23 9.09
CA GLY A 147 17.17 -4.14 9.37
C GLY A 147 15.74 -4.45 8.94
N ALA A 148 14.80 -3.70 9.50
CA ALA A 148 13.39 -3.77 9.14
C ALA A 148 12.81 -2.38 8.88
N PHE A 149 12.04 -2.27 7.81
CA PHE A 149 11.30 -1.08 7.44
C PHE A 149 9.83 -1.21 7.81
N PHE A 150 9.32 -0.18 8.46
CA PHE A 150 7.90 -0.06 8.82
C PHE A 150 7.33 1.21 8.20
N GLU A 151 6.09 1.16 7.75
CA GLU A 151 5.44 2.31 7.10
C GLU A 151 4.66 3.20 8.07
N ASN A 152 4.43 2.74 9.30
CA ASN A 152 3.76 3.51 10.35
C ASN A 152 4.31 3.14 11.74
N GLU A 153 4.15 4.07 12.70
CA GLU A 153 4.65 3.92 14.06
C GLU A 153 3.89 2.85 14.84
N ASP A 154 2.59 2.68 14.62
CA ASP A 154 1.77 1.69 15.34
C ASP A 154 2.26 0.26 15.07
N ASP A 155 2.59 -0.06 13.81
CA ASP A 155 3.11 -1.38 13.45
C ASP A 155 4.52 -1.60 14.00
N LEU A 156 5.37 -0.57 13.96
CA LEU A 156 6.70 -0.63 14.57
C LEU A 156 6.59 -0.88 16.07
N GLN A 157 5.77 -0.11 16.80
CA GLN A 157 5.56 -0.27 18.24
C GLN A 157 4.99 -1.66 18.57
N LEU A 158 4.05 -2.16 17.77
CA LEU A 158 3.55 -3.51 17.96
C LEU A 158 4.67 -4.55 17.90
N PHE A 159 5.54 -4.47 16.89
CA PHE A 159 6.61 -5.46 16.70
C PHE A 159 7.72 -5.35 17.74
N THR A 160 8.03 -4.15 18.21
CA THR A 160 8.98 -3.95 19.31
C THR A 160 8.42 -4.40 20.64
N ASN A 161 7.15 -4.09 20.95
CA ASN A 161 6.49 -4.48 22.20
C ASN A 161 6.35 -6.01 22.36
N ILE A 162 6.15 -6.74 21.26
CA ILE A 162 6.11 -8.22 21.28
C ILE A 162 7.48 -8.87 21.07
N HIS A 163 8.55 -8.06 21.13
CA HIS A 163 9.95 -8.47 21.01
C HIS A 163 10.26 -9.28 19.74
N PHE A 164 9.66 -8.89 18.61
CA PHE A 164 10.04 -9.45 17.31
C PHE A 164 11.31 -8.81 16.77
N ILE A 165 11.49 -7.52 16.99
CA ILE A 165 12.66 -6.76 16.56
C ILE A 165 13.11 -5.79 17.66
N GLN A 166 14.41 -5.52 17.71
CA GLN A 166 14.99 -4.45 18.52
C GLN A 166 14.76 -3.10 17.83
N ARG A 167 14.50 -2.04 18.59
CA ARG A 167 14.17 -0.70 18.06
C ARG A 167 15.27 -0.15 17.14
N GLU A 168 16.53 -0.47 17.45
CA GLU A 168 17.72 -0.03 16.74
C GLU A 168 17.81 -0.57 15.30
N LYS A 169 17.22 -1.73 15.07
CA LYS A 169 17.14 -2.37 13.73
C LYS A 169 15.88 -1.96 12.95
N ALA A 170 14.98 -1.21 13.56
CA ALA A 170 13.71 -0.82 12.96
C ALA A 170 13.74 0.63 12.48
N THR A 171 13.40 0.84 11.22
CA THR A 171 13.35 2.16 10.58
C THR A 171 11.95 2.46 10.08
N ILE A 172 11.43 3.63 10.41
CA ILE A 172 10.22 4.15 9.78
C ILE A 172 10.59 4.68 8.40
N VAL A 173 9.83 4.24 7.41
CA VAL A 173 9.78 4.81 6.06
C VAL A 173 8.36 5.32 5.80
N ASN A 174 8.26 6.38 5.02
CA ASN A 174 6.96 7.01 4.77
C ASN A 174 6.23 6.32 3.60
N GLY A 175 5.83 5.07 3.82
CA GLY A 175 5.26 4.21 2.78
C GLY A 175 6.25 3.93 1.66
N VAL A 176 5.74 3.65 0.48
CA VAL A 176 6.54 3.46 -0.75
C VAL A 176 6.88 4.78 -1.45
N GLY A 177 6.38 5.89 -0.92
CA GLY A 177 6.49 7.21 -1.55
C GLY A 177 5.60 7.36 -2.79
N VAL A 178 5.62 8.57 -3.35
CA VAL A 178 4.94 8.91 -4.61
C VAL A 178 5.87 9.73 -5.50
N ASN A 179 5.82 9.42 -6.81
CA ASN A 179 6.57 10.19 -7.81
C ASN A 179 5.85 11.53 -8.06
N LEU A 180 6.38 12.60 -7.47
CA LEU A 180 5.77 13.94 -7.49
C LEU A 180 5.70 14.57 -8.89
N THR A 181 6.56 14.14 -9.81
CA THR A 181 6.56 14.61 -11.20
C THR A 181 5.46 13.92 -12.00
N SER A 182 5.32 12.60 -11.83
CA SER A 182 4.28 11.81 -12.51
C SER A 182 2.88 12.10 -11.99
N PHE A 183 2.74 12.42 -10.69
CA PHE A 183 1.49 12.77 -10.03
C PHE A 183 1.46 14.27 -9.75
N ARG A 184 1.25 15.05 -10.81
CA ARG A 184 1.10 16.51 -10.74
C ARG A 184 -0.20 16.91 -11.41
N LYS A 185 -1.05 17.66 -10.70
CA LYS A 185 -2.29 18.22 -11.27
C LYS A 185 -1.94 19.23 -12.35
N PRO A 186 -2.48 19.08 -13.58
CA PRO A 186 -2.39 20.14 -14.56
C PRO A 186 -3.04 21.43 -14.04
N SER A 187 -2.46 22.58 -14.33
CA SER A 187 -3.03 23.87 -13.97
C SER A 187 -4.41 24.03 -14.63
N GLY A 188 -5.46 24.39 -13.87
CA GLY A 188 -6.66 24.93 -14.47
C GLY A 188 -7.98 24.18 -14.29
N ARG A 189 -8.29 23.57 -13.12
CA ARG A 189 -9.70 23.34 -12.81
C ARG A 189 -10.26 24.54 -12.06
N THR A 190 -10.92 25.46 -12.78
CA THR A 190 -11.65 26.57 -12.20
C THR A 190 -13.04 26.10 -11.79
N GLY A 191 -13.28 26.00 -10.49
CA GLY A 191 -14.47 25.46 -9.89
C GLY A 191 -15.77 26.19 -10.24
N LYS A 192 -16.61 25.50 -11.01
CA LYS A 192 -18.08 25.75 -11.05
C LYS A 192 -18.86 24.44 -11.29
N ALA A 193 -18.21 23.28 -11.30
CA ALA A 193 -18.89 21.99 -11.41
C ALA A 193 -19.24 21.46 -10.01
N PRO A 194 -20.26 20.60 -9.87
CA PRO A 194 -20.56 19.90 -8.63
C PRO A 194 -19.32 19.17 -8.10
N VAL A 195 -19.13 19.17 -6.77
CA VAL A 195 -17.98 18.53 -6.13
C VAL A 195 -17.98 17.04 -6.43
N THR A 196 -16.83 16.52 -6.84
CA THR A 196 -16.65 15.10 -7.16
C THR A 196 -15.69 14.45 -6.17
N PHE A 197 -16.19 13.43 -5.48
CA PHE A 197 -15.44 12.57 -4.56
C PHE A 197 -14.96 11.32 -5.29
N ILE A 198 -13.78 10.82 -4.93
CA ILE A 198 -13.25 9.58 -5.49
C ILE A 198 -12.64 8.69 -4.40
N LEU A 199 -12.97 7.39 -4.45
CA LEU A 199 -12.32 6.33 -3.69
C LEU A 199 -11.57 5.41 -4.64
N ILE A 200 -10.27 5.19 -4.38
CA ILE A 200 -9.44 4.27 -5.16
C ILE A 200 -8.88 3.19 -4.25
N ALA A 201 -9.38 1.96 -4.39
CA ALA A 201 -8.95 0.79 -3.62
C ALA A 201 -9.45 -0.51 -4.23
N ARG A 202 -8.91 -1.65 -3.81
CA ARG A 202 -9.51 -2.97 -4.06
C ARG A 202 -10.93 -3.02 -3.49
N ILE A 203 -11.84 -3.68 -4.19
CA ILE A 203 -13.26 -3.73 -3.84
C ILE A 203 -13.50 -4.75 -2.71
N ILE A 204 -13.08 -4.38 -1.50
CA ILE A 204 -13.26 -5.16 -0.27
C ILE A 204 -13.89 -4.31 0.84
N LYS A 205 -14.67 -4.94 1.71
CA LYS A 205 -15.38 -4.27 2.83
C LYS A 205 -14.48 -3.42 3.69
N ALA A 206 -13.29 -3.94 4.01
CA ALA A 206 -12.38 -3.28 4.94
C ALA A 206 -11.77 -1.96 4.40
N LYS A 207 -11.95 -1.64 3.11
CA LYS A 207 -11.64 -0.34 2.53
C LYS A 207 -12.71 0.74 2.77
N GLY A 208 -13.79 0.38 3.49
CA GLY A 208 -14.84 1.32 3.87
C GLY A 208 -15.81 1.65 2.73
N ILE A 209 -15.93 0.76 1.74
CA ILE A 209 -16.78 1.02 0.55
C ILE A 209 -18.25 1.12 0.95
N TYR A 210 -18.73 0.29 1.88
CA TYR A 210 -20.11 0.40 2.37
C TYR A 210 -20.38 1.76 3.02
N GLU A 211 -19.44 2.22 3.83
CA GLU A 211 -19.51 3.53 4.49
C GLU A 211 -19.51 4.67 3.47
N TYR A 212 -18.73 4.53 2.40
CA TYR A 212 -18.69 5.49 1.30
C TYR A 212 -20.01 5.55 0.53
N ILE A 213 -20.61 4.39 0.21
CA ILE A 213 -21.91 4.31 -0.45
C ILE A 213 -23.04 4.88 0.43
N GLU A 214 -23.05 4.56 1.73
CA GLU A 214 -24.08 5.10 2.64
C GLU A 214 -23.93 6.63 2.81
N ALA A 215 -22.70 7.12 2.94
CA ALA A 215 -22.44 8.56 2.95
C ALA A 215 -22.92 9.25 1.66
N ALA A 216 -22.69 8.62 0.51
CA ALA A 216 -23.17 9.10 -0.77
C ALA A 216 -24.70 9.14 -0.84
N ARG A 217 -25.42 8.11 -0.33
CA ARG A 217 -26.89 8.11 -0.24
C ARG A 217 -27.41 9.26 0.63
N ILE A 218 -26.77 9.53 1.78
CA ILE A 218 -27.13 10.64 2.65
C ILE A 218 -26.99 11.96 1.90
N LEU A 219 -25.85 12.19 1.22
CA LEU A 219 -25.54 13.43 0.57
C LEU A 219 -26.36 13.68 -0.71
N LYS A 220 -26.57 12.66 -1.55
CA LYS A 220 -27.34 12.80 -2.80
C LYS A 220 -28.81 13.16 -2.56
N LYS A 221 -29.38 12.89 -1.39
CA LYS A 221 -30.73 13.38 -1.02
C LYS A 221 -30.78 14.90 -0.91
N LYS A 222 -29.67 15.56 -0.54
CA LYS A 222 -29.58 17.02 -0.39
C LYS A 222 -28.91 17.67 -1.60
N TYR A 223 -27.95 16.98 -2.21
CA TYR A 223 -27.07 17.47 -3.28
C TYR A 223 -27.03 16.43 -4.41
N PRO A 224 -28.07 16.32 -5.25
CA PRO A 224 -28.21 15.26 -6.25
C PRO A 224 -27.09 15.24 -7.30
N ASP A 225 -26.49 16.40 -7.60
CA ASP A 225 -25.53 16.57 -8.68
C ASP A 225 -24.07 16.24 -8.29
N ILE A 226 -23.78 15.90 -7.02
CA ILE A 226 -22.41 15.54 -6.61
C ILE A 226 -21.92 14.31 -7.32
N GLY A 227 -20.63 14.31 -7.73
CA GLY A 227 -19.97 13.13 -8.29
C GLY A 227 -19.47 12.19 -7.21
N ILE A 228 -19.80 10.90 -7.31
CA ILE A 228 -19.33 9.85 -6.40
C ILE A 228 -18.68 8.75 -7.24
N LYS A 229 -17.35 8.71 -7.26
CA LYS A 229 -16.57 7.79 -8.07
C LYS A 229 -15.92 6.69 -7.23
N LEU A 230 -15.93 5.47 -7.74
CA LEU A 230 -15.26 4.32 -7.14
C LEU A 230 -14.41 3.63 -8.21
N LEU A 231 -13.11 3.46 -7.93
CA LEU A 231 -12.15 2.89 -8.86
C LEU A 231 -11.35 1.77 -8.18
N GLY A 232 -11.26 0.62 -8.80
CA GLY A 232 -10.40 -0.47 -8.36
C GLY A 232 -10.90 -1.85 -8.77
N PRO A 233 -10.03 -2.86 -8.72
CA PRO A 233 -10.38 -4.22 -9.09
C PRO A 233 -11.23 -4.90 -8.03
N PHE A 234 -12.12 -5.80 -8.48
CA PHE A 234 -12.68 -6.83 -7.62
C PHE A 234 -11.58 -7.74 -7.07
N ASP A 235 -11.81 -8.33 -5.91
CA ASP A 235 -10.85 -9.16 -5.19
C ASP A 235 -11.44 -10.54 -4.90
N VAL A 236 -10.60 -11.55 -4.80
CA VAL A 236 -10.96 -12.90 -4.37
C VAL A 236 -10.92 -13.09 -2.85
N ASN A 237 -10.69 -12.02 -2.11
CA ASN A 237 -10.64 -12.01 -0.64
C ASN A 237 -12.01 -12.41 -0.07
N PRO A 238 -12.10 -13.15 1.05
CA PRO A 238 -13.37 -13.47 1.70
C PRO A 238 -14.22 -12.26 2.11
N THR A 239 -13.61 -11.08 2.21
CA THR A 239 -14.30 -9.81 2.50
C THR A 239 -14.58 -8.98 1.24
N ALA A 240 -14.40 -9.55 0.04
CA ALA A 240 -14.70 -8.88 -1.22
C ALA A 240 -16.20 -8.53 -1.31
N ILE A 241 -16.47 -7.41 -1.95
CA ILE A 241 -17.82 -7.01 -2.34
C ILE A 241 -18.14 -7.69 -3.66
N ARG A 242 -19.32 -8.26 -3.78
CA ARG A 242 -19.73 -9.00 -4.97
C ARG A 242 -20.16 -8.05 -6.09
N GLU A 243 -20.05 -8.54 -7.32
CA GLU A 243 -20.43 -7.76 -8.51
C GLU A 243 -21.91 -7.42 -8.56
N ASP A 244 -22.78 -8.32 -8.07
CA ASP A 244 -24.23 -8.06 -7.98
C ASP A 244 -24.54 -6.87 -7.04
N GLN A 245 -23.85 -6.78 -5.90
CA GLN A 245 -23.99 -5.65 -4.98
C GLN A 245 -23.50 -4.33 -5.62
N MET A 246 -22.42 -4.37 -6.39
CA MET A 246 -21.94 -3.19 -7.12
C MET A 246 -22.97 -2.76 -8.18
N THR A 247 -23.56 -3.71 -8.89
CA THR A 247 -24.60 -3.46 -9.90
C THR A 247 -25.84 -2.80 -9.28
N GLU A 248 -26.25 -3.21 -8.07
CA GLU A 248 -27.34 -2.54 -7.33
C GLU A 248 -27.00 -1.07 -7.09
N TRP A 249 -25.82 -0.73 -6.59
CA TRP A 249 -25.42 0.64 -6.32
C TRP A 249 -25.31 1.51 -7.56
N ILE A 250 -24.89 0.94 -8.70
CA ILE A 250 -24.87 1.62 -9.99
C ILE A 250 -26.32 1.91 -10.45
N ASN A 251 -27.21 0.93 -10.36
CA ASN A 251 -28.62 1.08 -10.73
C ASN A 251 -29.36 2.11 -9.85
N GLU A 252 -28.98 2.21 -8.57
CA GLU A 252 -29.45 3.27 -7.66
C GLU A 252 -28.85 4.66 -8.01
N GLN A 253 -27.93 4.75 -8.96
CA GLN A 253 -27.20 5.97 -9.33
C GLN A 253 -26.48 6.64 -8.15
N VAL A 254 -26.09 5.84 -7.14
CA VAL A 254 -25.40 6.34 -5.96
C VAL A 254 -23.91 6.48 -6.20
N VAL A 255 -23.33 5.71 -7.11
CA VAL A 255 -21.90 5.68 -7.41
C VAL A 255 -21.63 5.40 -8.88
N ASP A 256 -20.58 6.02 -9.42
CA ASP A 256 -19.97 5.72 -10.72
C ASP A 256 -18.80 4.76 -10.50
N TYR A 257 -19.00 3.46 -10.75
CA TYR A 257 -17.93 2.48 -10.69
C TYR A 257 -17.13 2.48 -12.00
N LEU A 258 -15.84 2.77 -11.90
CA LEU A 258 -14.95 3.00 -13.04
C LEU A 258 -14.09 1.76 -13.41
N GLY A 259 -14.28 0.63 -12.72
CA GLY A 259 -13.52 -0.59 -12.97
C GLY A 259 -12.07 -0.53 -12.47
N GLU A 260 -11.19 -1.32 -13.10
CA GLU A 260 -9.74 -1.31 -12.86
C GLU A 260 -9.03 -0.51 -13.95
N THR A 261 -8.00 0.23 -13.57
CA THR A 261 -7.13 0.95 -14.51
C THR A 261 -5.65 0.73 -14.19
N ARG A 262 -4.80 0.88 -15.19
CA ARG A 262 -3.33 0.96 -15.01
C ARG A 262 -2.85 2.37 -14.69
N ASP A 263 -3.66 3.39 -14.99
CA ASP A 263 -3.33 4.80 -14.75
C ASP A 263 -4.49 5.50 -14.03
N VAL A 264 -4.28 5.82 -12.77
CA VAL A 264 -5.27 6.49 -11.93
C VAL A 264 -5.29 8.03 -12.12
N ARG A 265 -4.28 8.60 -12.77
CA ARG A 265 -4.10 10.05 -12.89
C ARG A 265 -5.26 10.77 -13.59
N PRO A 266 -5.85 10.26 -14.71
CA PRO A 266 -7.01 10.89 -15.31
C PRO A 266 -8.22 10.95 -14.37
N HIS A 267 -8.41 9.91 -13.55
CA HIS A 267 -9.52 9.83 -12.60
C HIS A 267 -9.31 10.76 -11.40
N LEU A 268 -8.08 10.83 -10.86
CA LEU A 268 -7.73 11.83 -9.83
C LEU A 268 -7.88 13.26 -10.37
N ASN A 269 -7.41 13.52 -11.59
CA ASN A 269 -7.51 14.85 -12.20
C ASN A 269 -8.96 15.31 -12.43
N SER A 270 -9.89 14.37 -12.65
CA SER A 270 -11.33 14.63 -12.83
C SER A 270 -12.13 14.56 -11.52
N SER A 271 -11.46 14.66 -10.38
CA SER A 271 -12.06 14.58 -9.05
C SER A 271 -11.50 15.68 -8.14
N ASP A 272 -12.22 16.01 -7.08
CA ASP A 272 -11.90 17.13 -6.20
C ASP A 272 -11.39 16.71 -4.83
N VAL A 273 -11.97 15.67 -4.25
CA VAL A 273 -11.69 15.18 -2.89
C VAL A 273 -11.44 13.70 -2.93
N PHE A 274 -10.35 13.27 -2.33
CA PHE A 274 -10.03 11.85 -2.17
C PHE A 274 -10.61 11.31 -0.87
N VAL A 275 -11.28 10.16 -0.94
CA VAL A 275 -11.96 9.54 0.21
C VAL A 275 -11.50 8.10 0.35
N LEU A 276 -10.96 7.73 1.52
CA LEU A 276 -10.62 6.34 1.83
C LEU A 276 -10.96 6.02 3.30
N PRO A 277 -12.20 5.65 3.63
CA PRO A 277 -12.64 5.38 5.00
C PRO A 277 -12.24 3.96 5.45
N SER A 278 -11.00 3.58 5.16
CA SER A 278 -10.45 2.25 5.39
C SER A 278 -10.36 1.93 6.88
N TYR A 279 -10.76 0.72 7.24
CA TYR A 279 -10.44 0.11 8.54
C TYR A 279 -9.55 -1.14 8.36
N TYR A 280 -9.00 -1.30 7.15
CA TYR A 280 -7.95 -2.26 6.88
C TYR A 280 -6.66 -1.79 7.55
N ARG A 281 -5.88 -2.70 8.11
CA ARG A 281 -4.59 -2.35 8.71
C ARG A 281 -3.55 -2.13 7.63
N GLU A 282 -3.52 -0.90 7.14
CA GLU A 282 -2.63 -0.48 6.05
C GLU A 282 -1.18 -0.31 6.52
N GLY A 283 -0.25 -0.36 5.57
CA GLY A 283 1.00 0.39 5.70
C GLY A 283 0.74 1.90 5.54
N THR A 284 1.18 2.48 4.44
CA THR A 284 0.71 3.83 4.02
C THR A 284 0.00 3.67 2.68
N PRO A 285 -1.32 3.98 2.56
CA PRO A 285 -2.06 3.73 1.33
C PRO A 285 -1.51 4.56 0.17
N LYS A 286 -0.96 3.91 -0.85
CA LYS A 286 -0.36 4.59 -2.01
C LYS A 286 -1.36 5.51 -2.71
N SER A 287 -2.63 5.09 -2.82
CA SER A 287 -3.68 5.91 -3.45
C SER A 287 -3.92 7.24 -2.73
N ILE A 288 -3.74 7.30 -1.40
CA ILE A 288 -3.75 8.58 -0.67
C ILE A 288 -2.54 9.43 -1.08
N LEU A 289 -1.34 8.85 -1.15
CA LEU A 289 -0.12 9.58 -1.53
C LEU A 289 -0.23 10.14 -2.96
N GLU A 290 -0.80 9.37 -3.88
CA GLU A 290 -1.07 9.78 -5.26
C GLU A 290 -2.05 10.96 -5.30
N ALA A 291 -3.14 10.89 -4.54
CA ALA A 291 -4.11 11.98 -4.41
C ALA A 291 -3.50 13.24 -3.77
N MET A 292 -2.73 13.10 -2.69
CA MET A 292 -2.02 14.22 -2.04
C MET A 292 -1.03 14.88 -3.01
N SER A 293 -0.28 14.08 -3.77
CA SER A 293 0.64 14.58 -4.79
C SER A 293 -0.08 15.35 -5.91
N MET A 294 -1.32 14.96 -6.23
CA MET A 294 -2.20 15.72 -7.15
C MET A 294 -2.83 16.97 -6.52
N GLY A 295 -2.50 17.32 -5.28
CA GLY A 295 -3.07 18.46 -4.59
C GLY A 295 -4.55 18.27 -4.25
N MET A 296 -4.96 17.09 -3.86
CA MET A 296 -6.33 16.80 -3.41
C MET A 296 -6.40 16.75 -1.88
N PRO A 297 -7.42 17.35 -1.26
CA PRO A 297 -7.71 17.11 0.15
C PRO A 297 -8.13 15.67 0.37
N VAL A 298 -7.89 15.15 1.59
CA VAL A 298 -8.09 13.74 1.92
C VAL A 298 -9.09 13.58 3.07
N ILE A 299 -10.08 12.72 2.92
CA ILE A 299 -10.90 12.22 4.02
C ILE A 299 -10.53 10.76 4.24
N THR A 300 -10.07 10.42 5.44
CA THR A 300 -9.72 9.05 5.80
C THR A 300 -10.05 8.76 7.26
N THR A 301 -9.71 7.58 7.75
CA THR A 301 -10.00 7.16 9.12
C THR A 301 -8.79 7.31 10.05
N ASN A 302 -9.05 7.35 11.35
CA ASN A 302 -8.02 7.33 12.38
C ASN A 302 -7.48 5.89 12.59
N THR A 303 -6.97 5.26 11.52
CA THR A 303 -6.36 3.92 11.55
C THR A 303 -4.89 3.98 11.16
N PRO A 304 -4.07 3.01 11.63
CA PRO A 304 -2.66 2.94 11.25
C PRO A 304 -2.47 2.98 9.72
N GLY A 305 -1.52 3.75 9.25
CA GLY A 305 -1.23 3.98 7.83
C GLY A 305 -2.09 5.07 7.20
N CYS A 306 -3.36 5.17 7.54
CA CYS A 306 -4.25 6.23 7.05
C CYS A 306 -4.05 7.55 7.82
N LYS A 307 -4.08 7.51 9.16
CA LYS A 307 -4.00 8.71 10.02
C LYS A 307 -2.72 9.53 9.82
N GLU A 308 -1.62 8.88 9.44
CA GLU A 308 -0.33 9.53 9.22
C GLU A 308 -0.30 10.42 7.96
N THR A 309 -1.30 10.29 7.10
CA THR A 309 -1.43 11.06 5.84
C THR A 309 -2.25 12.33 6.00
N VAL A 310 -3.02 12.48 7.10
CA VAL A 310 -3.91 13.61 7.32
C VAL A 310 -3.60 14.32 8.64
N ILE A 311 -3.36 15.61 8.54
CA ILE A 311 -3.37 16.56 9.65
C ILE A 311 -4.77 17.19 9.64
N PRO A 312 -5.63 16.90 10.64
CA PRO A 312 -7.02 17.38 10.67
C PRO A 312 -7.11 18.90 10.48
N GLU A 313 -8.08 19.36 9.71
CA GLU A 313 -8.34 20.76 9.37
C GLU A 313 -7.25 21.44 8.52
N TYR A 314 -6.11 20.78 8.27
CA TYR A 314 -5.01 21.30 7.48
C TYR A 314 -5.05 20.79 6.03
N ASN A 315 -5.04 19.47 5.84
CA ASN A 315 -5.08 18.86 4.51
C ASN A 315 -6.25 17.90 4.31
N GLY A 316 -7.18 17.82 5.29
CA GLY A 316 -8.36 16.98 5.20
C GLY A 316 -8.97 16.65 6.55
N PHE A 317 -9.71 15.54 6.60
CA PHE A 317 -10.44 15.14 7.80
C PHE A 317 -10.19 13.68 8.16
N LEU A 318 -10.12 13.41 9.49
CA LEU A 318 -10.13 12.07 10.04
C LEU A 318 -11.51 11.75 10.58
N VAL A 319 -12.10 10.66 10.12
CA VAL A 319 -13.42 10.18 10.56
C VAL A 319 -13.30 8.87 11.34
N PRO A 320 -14.24 8.58 12.27
CA PRO A 320 -14.31 7.28 12.92
C PRO A 320 -14.53 6.16 11.91
N VAL A 321 -13.93 4.99 12.17
CA VAL A 321 -14.17 3.78 11.36
C VAL A 321 -15.63 3.35 11.41
N LYS A 322 -16.14 2.81 10.29
CA LYS A 322 -17.51 2.27 10.19
C LYS A 322 -18.60 3.28 10.57
N ASN A 323 -18.38 4.56 10.27
CA ASN A 323 -19.32 5.63 10.54
C ASN A 323 -19.63 6.45 9.27
N ALA A 324 -20.64 6.02 8.54
CA ALA A 324 -21.07 6.67 7.30
C ALA A 324 -21.62 8.10 7.54
N ALA A 325 -22.25 8.36 8.70
CA ALA A 325 -22.76 9.69 9.02
C ALA A 325 -21.62 10.70 9.19
N ALA A 326 -20.60 10.38 10.00
CA ALA A 326 -19.43 11.23 10.16
C ALA A 326 -18.65 11.40 8.83
N LEU A 327 -18.64 10.37 7.98
CA LEU A 327 -18.05 10.48 6.65
C LEU A 327 -18.85 11.45 5.77
N ALA A 328 -20.18 11.36 5.79
CA ALA A 328 -21.05 12.28 5.05
C ALA A 328 -20.87 13.72 5.54
N GLU A 329 -20.80 13.96 6.85
CA GLU A 329 -20.54 15.29 7.42
C GLU A 329 -19.19 15.87 6.95
N ALA A 330 -18.13 15.06 6.94
CA ALA A 330 -16.82 15.49 6.45
C ALA A 330 -16.84 15.78 4.93
N MET A 331 -17.55 15.00 4.14
CA MET A 331 -17.74 15.24 2.71
C MET A 331 -18.58 16.51 2.47
N GLU A 332 -19.66 16.74 3.25
CA GLU A 332 -20.55 17.88 3.14
C GLU A 332 -19.80 19.22 3.33
N ARG A 333 -18.76 19.27 4.15
CA ARG A 333 -17.93 20.47 4.33
C ARG A 333 -17.32 20.99 3.03
N PHE A 334 -16.90 20.10 2.13
CA PHE A 334 -16.36 20.49 0.82
C PHE A 334 -17.43 20.92 -0.17
N ILE A 335 -18.68 20.46 0.02
CA ILE A 335 -19.83 20.90 -0.79
C ILE A 335 -20.23 22.31 -0.37
N LEU A 336 -20.27 22.58 0.94
CA LEU A 336 -20.68 23.86 1.50
C LEU A 336 -19.60 24.97 1.34
N ASP A 337 -18.32 24.58 1.43
CA ASP A 337 -17.17 25.48 1.20
C ASP A 337 -16.21 24.88 0.17
N PRO A 338 -16.45 25.02 -1.13
CA PRO A 338 -15.55 24.55 -2.17
C PRO A 338 -14.14 25.14 -2.10
N GLY A 339 -13.95 26.28 -1.45
CA GLY A 339 -12.64 26.89 -1.21
C GLY A 339 -11.72 26.03 -0.34
N LEU A 340 -12.28 25.12 0.46
CA LEU A 340 -11.51 24.12 1.22
C LEU A 340 -10.72 23.19 0.28
N ILE A 341 -11.26 22.88 -0.90
CA ILE A 341 -10.62 21.95 -1.85
C ILE A 341 -9.25 22.48 -2.25
N GLU A 342 -9.17 23.74 -2.64
CA GLU A 342 -7.91 24.35 -3.06
C GLU A 342 -6.95 24.53 -1.88
N ARG A 343 -7.44 25.08 -0.75
CA ARG A 343 -6.61 25.32 0.44
C ARG A 343 -6.01 24.03 1.00
N MET A 344 -6.85 23.04 1.31
CA MET A 344 -6.39 21.77 1.87
C MET A 344 -5.64 20.90 0.85
N GLY A 345 -5.99 21.05 -0.44
CA GLY A 345 -5.27 20.37 -1.52
C GLY A 345 -3.82 20.88 -1.65
N ALA A 346 -3.60 22.20 -1.54
CA ALA A 346 -2.24 22.77 -1.51
C ALA A 346 -1.43 22.21 -0.32
N CYS A 347 -2.04 22.15 0.85
CA CYS A 347 -1.40 21.56 2.05
C CYS A 347 -1.12 20.06 1.87
N SER A 348 -2.02 19.29 1.22
CA SER A 348 -1.75 17.89 0.88
C SER A 348 -0.52 17.74 0.00
N ARG A 349 -0.39 18.60 -1.03
CA ARG A 349 0.78 18.62 -1.92
C ARG A 349 2.05 18.96 -1.15
N GLU A 350 2.03 19.93 -0.29
CA GLU A 350 3.16 20.31 0.56
C GLU A 350 3.64 19.13 1.44
N ILE A 351 2.70 18.45 2.11
CA ILE A 351 3.02 17.25 2.92
C ILE A 351 3.61 16.14 2.03
N ALA A 352 3.06 15.93 0.82
CA ALA A 352 3.59 14.93 -0.11
C ALA A 352 5.04 15.24 -0.51
N GLU A 353 5.36 16.51 -0.78
CA GLU A 353 6.71 16.97 -1.13
C GLU A 353 7.70 16.84 0.04
N GLN A 354 7.26 17.17 1.25
CA GLN A 354 8.11 17.11 2.43
C GLN A 354 8.37 15.67 2.89
N LYS A 355 7.34 14.82 2.91
CA LYS A 355 7.35 13.55 3.62
C LYS A 355 7.30 12.33 2.68
N TYR A 356 6.60 12.40 1.56
CA TYR A 356 6.24 11.24 0.75
C TYR A 356 6.88 11.20 -0.64
N ASP A 357 7.82 12.10 -0.93
CA ASP A 357 8.60 12.05 -2.17
C ASP A 357 9.34 10.70 -2.28
N VAL A 358 9.07 9.97 -3.36
CA VAL A 358 9.67 8.66 -3.61
C VAL A 358 11.21 8.68 -3.59
N HIS A 359 11.81 9.77 -4.04
CA HIS A 359 13.27 9.92 -4.03
C HIS A 359 13.82 10.03 -2.60
N LYS A 360 13.12 10.76 -1.71
CA LYS A 360 13.49 10.86 -0.29
C LYS A 360 13.29 9.51 0.43
N VAL A 361 12.18 8.83 0.17
CA VAL A 361 11.89 7.51 0.72
C VAL A 361 12.96 6.49 0.28
N ASN A 362 13.24 6.43 -1.03
CA ASN A 362 14.24 5.52 -1.58
C ASN A 362 15.66 5.82 -1.07
N SER A 363 16.03 7.09 -0.96
CA SER A 363 17.31 7.49 -0.37
C SER A 363 17.44 7.02 1.08
N ARG A 364 16.37 7.10 1.87
CA ARG A 364 16.35 6.59 3.25
C ARG A 364 16.51 5.07 3.30
N ILE A 365 15.79 4.33 2.45
CA ILE A 365 15.92 2.88 2.35
C ILE A 365 17.35 2.48 1.97
N ARG A 366 17.91 3.10 0.94
CA ARG A 366 19.26 2.84 0.46
C ARG A 366 20.33 3.17 1.51
N SER A 367 20.20 4.29 2.21
CA SER A 367 21.10 4.66 3.31
C SER A 367 21.14 3.60 4.42
N VAL A 368 20.00 3.05 4.80
CA VAL A 368 19.92 1.97 5.81
C VAL A 368 20.51 0.66 5.26
N MET A 369 20.32 0.37 3.98
CA MET A 369 20.91 -0.78 3.29
C MET A 369 22.42 -0.58 3.02
N GLN A 370 22.95 0.64 3.15
CA GLN A 370 24.32 1.02 2.84
C GLN A 370 24.68 0.78 1.35
N ILE A 371 23.81 1.24 0.45
CA ILE A 371 23.99 1.18 -1.02
C ILE A 371 23.58 2.47 -1.70
#